data_aa441abf60f6b5f6f96f2a133ea7ed7e
#
_entry.id   aa441abf60f6b5f6f96f2a133ea7ed7e
#
_cell.length_a   1.000
_cell.length_b   1.000
_cell.length_c   1.000
_cell.angle_alpha   90.00
_cell.angle_beta   90.00
_cell.angle_gamma   90.00
#
_symmetry.space_group_name_H-M   'P 1'
#
loop_
_entity.id
_entity.type
_entity.pdbx_description
1 polymer ?
#
loop_
_entity_poly.entity_id
_entity_poly.type
_entity_poly.pdbx_seq_one_letter_code
_entity_poly.pdbx_strand_id
1 'polypeptide(L)'
;VLPLLLAWLHTTNDLFSNFLTPLLPKLMDRFGVGLGTAGLLVSAYSLTGSLLQPFAGLLADRVDRRLLAALGPVLVALGMGSMGLWPRFEALLFVLALAGVGSALFHASGASLVGEYAPKERRGFWLSFFGSAGNLGLSLGPIVALYVAGRWGLEALFWLTPLVLLPALFLLRLPPVRRAGRPAGFRDFLRVFRGDVARLWGMATLRSLVFLSFSTTLPYWYATKGLSDGYTALSLSVYSLSATLGILAGGTLSDRLGRKAVLVGTLTLGLPLYLGLLFFPAENPLYLLLLAATGALMNAGIPVAVALAQELEPGQTATVSGLLMGFTWGFAGLFYAPIGRLIEAFGVLPVLLGLGVLLLPAWALARGVREPARTMGV
;
A
#
# COMPACT_ATOMS: atom_id res chain seq x y z
N VAL A 1 0.81 -12.28 23.79
CA VAL A 1 0.08 -11.00 23.87
C VAL A 1 0.68 -10.00 22.89
N LEU A 2 2.00 -9.74 22.88
CA LEU A 2 2.61 -8.70 22.06
C LEU A 2 2.40 -8.87 20.54
N PRO A 3 2.61 -10.06 19.91
CA PRO A 3 2.34 -10.20 18.47
C PRO A 3 0.87 -9.91 18.09
N LEU A 4 -0.08 -10.23 18.96
CA LEU A 4 -1.50 -9.91 18.75
C LEU A 4 -1.76 -8.40 18.85
N LEU A 5 -1.12 -7.72 19.81
CA LEU A 5 -1.21 -6.27 19.96
C LEU A 5 -0.65 -5.55 18.74
N LEU A 6 0.51 -6.01 18.24
CA LEU A 6 1.12 -5.46 17.03
C LEU A 6 0.28 -5.74 15.78
N ALA A 7 -0.35 -6.92 15.69
CA ALA A 7 -1.29 -7.24 14.62
C ALA A 7 -2.52 -6.32 14.66
N TRP A 8 -3.09 -6.06 15.86
CA TRP A 8 -4.18 -5.09 16.01
C TRP A 8 -3.78 -3.68 15.59
N LEU A 9 -2.59 -3.22 16.02
CA LEU A 9 -2.07 -1.92 15.60
C LEU A 9 -1.84 -1.86 14.09
N HIS A 10 -1.45 -2.98 13.44
CA HIS A 10 -1.31 -3.04 11.99
C HIS A 10 -2.67 -2.97 11.30
N THR A 11 -3.65 -3.76 11.77
CA THR A 11 -5.03 -3.68 11.24
C THR A 11 -5.57 -2.26 11.32
N THR A 12 -5.43 -1.61 12.47
CA THR A 12 -5.98 -0.26 12.66
C THR A 12 -5.16 0.80 11.92
N ASN A 13 -3.83 0.69 11.86
CA ASN A 13 -2.99 1.59 11.07
C ASN A 13 -3.43 1.58 9.59
N ASP A 14 -3.59 0.40 9.02
CA ASP A 14 -3.90 0.25 7.60
C ASP A 14 -5.39 0.53 7.30
N LEU A 15 -6.27 0.27 8.26
CA LEU A 15 -7.67 0.69 8.20
C LEU A 15 -7.78 2.21 8.07
N PHE A 16 -7.13 2.97 8.96
CA PHE A 16 -7.13 4.43 8.89
C PHE A 16 -6.42 4.94 7.66
N SER A 17 -5.28 4.34 7.27
CA SER A 17 -4.54 4.69 6.05
C SER A 17 -5.41 4.63 4.80
N ASN A 18 -6.36 3.70 4.77
CA ASN A 18 -7.25 3.51 3.62
C ASN A 18 -8.57 4.31 3.71
N PHE A 19 -8.70 5.26 4.64
CA PHE A 19 -9.86 6.19 4.69
C PHE A 19 -9.81 7.26 3.60
N LEU A 20 -8.61 7.71 3.23
CA LEU A 20 -8.43 8.83 2.31
C LEU A 20 -9.03 8.54 0.92
N THR A 21 -8.72 7.39 0.35
CA THR A 21 -9.15 7.03 -1.02
C THR A 21 -10.68 7.07 -1.22
N PRO A 22 -11.49 6.37 -0.42
CA PRO A 22 -12.95 6.39 -0.61
C PRO A 22 -13.60 7.75 -0.29
N LEU A 23 -12.96 8.55 0.56
CA LEU A 23 -13.47 9.86 0.97
C LEU A 23 -13.01 11.01 0.08
N LEU A 24 -12.17 10.75 -0.92
CA LEU A 24 -11.62 11.79 -1.79
C LEU A 24 -12.72 12.67 -2.44
N PRO A 25 -13.83 12.12 -3.00
CA PRO A 25 -14.91 12.94 -3.53
C PRO A 25 -15.54 13.87 -2.49
N LYS A 26 -15.76 13.37 -1.25
CA LYS A 26 -16.35 14.20 -0.17
C LYS A 26 -15.39 15.32 0.27
N LEU A 27 -14.07 15.09 0.22
CA LEU A 27 -13.07 16.12 0.50
C LEU A 27 -12.99 17.14 -0.64
N MET A 28 -13.14 16.70 -1.91
CA MET A 28 -13.25 17.60 -3.05
C MET A 28 -14.43 18.57 -2.89
N ASP A 29 -15.59 18.04 -2.55
CA ASP A 29 -16.80 18.84 -2.32
C ASP A 29 -16.63 19.81 -1.14
N ARG A 30 -16.06 19.33 -0.03
CA ARG A 30 -15.83 20.14 1.19
C ARG A 30 -14.93 21.34 0.95
N PHE A 31 -13.86 21.16 0.17
CA PHE A 31 -12.89 22.23 -0.09
C PHE A 31 -13.12 22.97 -1.41
N GLY A 32 -14.10 22.55 -2.23
CA GLY A 32 -14.35 23.14 -3.53
C GLY A 32 -13.17 22.99 -4.50
N VAL A 33 -12.47 21.85 -4.45
CA VAL A 33 -11.25 21.60 -5.25
C VAL A 33 -11.45 20.46 -6.23
N GLY A 34 -10.71 20.50 -7.34
CA GLY A 34 -10.72 19.42 -8.31
C GLY A 34 -9.87 18.21 -7.88
N LEU A 35 -9.97 17.13 -8.68
CA LEU A 35 -9.32 15.85 -8.42
C LEU A 35 -7.78 15.99 -8.38
N GLY A 36 -7.19 16.81 -9.25
CA GLY A 36 -5.75 17.06 -9.27
C GLY A 36 -5.26 17.70 -7.98
N THR A 37 -6.01 18.68 -7.45
CA THR A 37 -5.67 19.33 -6.17
C THR A 37 -5.92 18.37 -5.00
N ALA A 38 -7.04 17.67 -4.96
CA ALA A 38 -7.32 16.67 -3.94
C ALA A 38 -6.29 15.53 -3.97
N GLY A 39 -5.80 15.19 -5.15
CA GLY A 39 -4.71 14.22 -5.35
C GLY A 39 -3.42 14.57 -4.62
N LEU A 40 -3.17 15.85 -4.29
CA LEU A 40 -2.03 16.25 -3.45
C LEU A 40 -2.10 15.61 -2.06
N LEU A 41 -3.29 15.38 -1.50
CA LEU A 41 -3.46 14.69 -0.22
C LEU A 41 -2.93 13.25 -0.30
N VAL A 42 -3.28 12.56 -1.39
CA VAL A 42 -2.79 11.19 -1.65
C VAL A 42 -1.28 11.19 -1.89
N SER A 43 -0.80 12.13 -2.72
CA SER A 43 0.63 12.24 -3.02
C SER A 43 1.47 12.56 -1.77
N ALA A 44 1.02 13.48 -0.92
CA ALA A 44 1.71 13.84 0.31
C ALA A 44 1.78 12.67 1.30
N TYR A 45 0.65 11.99 1.52
CA TYR A 45 0.60 10.80 2.38
C TYR A 45 1.51 9.68 1.84
N SER A 46 1.41 9.35 0.55
CA SER A 46 2.19 8.28 -0.08
C SER A 46 3.69 8.61 -0.09
N LEU A 47 4.04 9.85 -0.38
CA LEU A 47 5.43 10.31 -0.40
C LEU A 47 6.09 10.12 0.96
N THR A 48 5.46 10.62 2.02
CA THR A 48 6.01 10.54 3.38
C THR A 48 5.88 9.13 3.96
N GLY A 49 4.80 8.41 3.65
CA GLY A 49 4.54 7.07 4.14
C GLY A 49 5.43 5.98 3.55
N SER A 50 5.91 6.19 2.32
CA SER A 50 6.67 5.17 1.61
C SER A 50 8.12 5.54 1.38
N LEU A 51 8.42 6.76 0.91
CA LEU A 51 9.81 7.16 0.66
C LEU A 51 10.61 7.33 1.96
N LEU A 52 9.96 7.62 3.08
CA LEU A 52 10.62 7.74 4.37
C LEU A 52 10.84 6.39 5.08
N GLN A 53 10.28 5.28 4.61
CA GLN A 53 10.45 3.97 5.26
C GLN A 53 11.91 3.54 5.47
N PRO A 54 12.86 3.72 4.51
CA PRO A 54 14.26 3.43 4.75
C PRO A 54 14.86 4.26 5.90
N PHE A 55 14.50 5.55 5.98
CA PHE A 55 14.95 6.44 7.05
C PHE A 55 14.31 6.11 8.39
N ALA A 56 13.04 5.72 8.39
CA ALA A 56 12.34 5.21 9.57
C ALA A 56 13.00 3.93 10.10
N GLY A 57 13.47 3.05 9.21
CA GLY A 57 14.26 1.87 9.56
C GLY A 57 15.57 2.23 10.25
N LEU A 58 16.32 3.20 9.69
CA LEU A 58 17.56 3.72 10.32
C LEU A 58 17.29 4.34 11.71
N LEU A 59 16.17 5.05 11.86
CA LEU A 59 15.76 5.60 13.15
C LEU A 59 15.38 4.49 14.12
N ALA A 60 14.66 3.45 13.68
CA ALA A 60 14.27 2.30 14.49
C ALA A 60 15.48 1.49 14.99
N ASP A 61 16.63 1.61 14.34
CA ASP A 61 17.89 1.00 14.82
C ASP A 61 18.58 1.82 15.92
N ARG A 62 18.20 3.09 16.11
CA ARG A 62 18.84 4.01 17.07
C ARG A 62 17.98 4.31 18.30
N VAL A 63 16.67 4.23 18.16
CA VAL A 63 15.71 4.52 19.23
C VAL A 63 14.92 3.29 19.63
N ASP A 64 14.17 3.40 20.71
CA ASP A 64 13.27 2.33 21.15
C ASP A 64 12.16 2.12 20.09
N ARG A 65 12.16 0.95 19.48
CA ARG A 65 11.20 0.58 18.42
C ARG A 65 9.76 0.61 18.88
N ARG A 66 9.49 0.42 20.17
CA ARG A 66 8.13 0.50 20.72
C ARG A 66 7.58 1.91 20.60
N LEU A 67 8.43 2.94 20.83
CA LEU A 67 8.02 4.34 20.64
C LEU A 67 7.58 4.58 19.19
N LEU A 68 8.34 4.09 18.23
CA LEU A 68 8.01 4.26 16.80
C LEU A 68 6.77 3.44 16.42
N ALA A 69 6.66 2.20 16.93
CA ALA A 69 5.53 1.33 16.67
C ALA A 69 4.24 1.79 17.37
N ALA A 70 4.34 2.57 18.44
CA ALA A 70 3.19 3.20 19.10
C ALA A 70 2.84 4.54 18.46
N LEU A 71 3.84 5.41 18.24
CA LEU A 71 3.65 6.75 17.67
C LEU A 71 3.15 6.69 16.23
N GLY A 72 3.63 5.74 15.44
CA GLY A 72 3.26 5.60 14.03
C GLY A 72 1.75 5.49 13.81
N PRO A 73 1.06 4.46 14.34
CA PRO A 73 -0.39 4.32 14.19
C PRO A 73 -1.17 5.47 14.84
N VAL A 74 -0.66 6.07 15.92
CA VAL A 74 -1.29 7.25 16.55
C VAL A 74 -1.30 8.44 15.58
N LEU A 75 -0.18 8.73 14.93
CA LEU A 75 -0.12 9.80 13.91
C LEU A 75 -1.05 9.52 12.74
N VAL A 76 -1.13 8.26 12.28
CA VAL A 76 -2.06 7.86 11.22
C VAL A 76 -3.51 8.05 11.66
N ALA A 77 -3.87 7.55 12.84
CA ALA A 77 -5.24 7.65 13.35
C ALA A 77 -5.68 9.10 13.58
N LEU A 78 -4.81 9.92 14.19
CA LEU A 78 -5.09 11.34 14.40
C LEU A 78 -5.18 12.09 13.07
N GLY A 79 -4.29 11.84 12.11
CA GLY A 79 -4.32 12.50 10.81
C GLY A 79 -5.54 12.09 9.98
N MET A 80 -5.73 10.81 9.76
CA MET A 80 -6.84 10.30 8.94
C MET A 80 -8.20 10.45 9.63
N GLY A 81 -8.27 10.22 10.95
CA GLY A 81 -9.49 10.41 11.71
C GLY A 81 -9.94 11.87 11.79
N SER A 82 -9.01 12.83 11.74
CA SER A 82 -9.33 14.26 11.81
C SER A 82 -9.62 14.91 10.47
N MET A 83 -9.73 14.18 9.36
CA MET A 83 -9.93 14.76 8.02
C MET A 83 -11.12 15.72 7.93
N GLY A 84 -12.19 15.47 8.68
CA GLY A 84 -13.36 16.32 8.74
C GLY A 84 -13.21 17.56 9.64
N LEU A 85 -12.19 17.65 10.49
CA LEU A 85 -12.04 18.74 11.47
C LEU A 85 -11.26 19.95 10.93
N TRP A 86 -10.52 19.79 9.85
CA TRP A 86 -9.65 20.84 9.32
C TRP A 86 -10.42 21.81 8.41
N PRO A 87 -10.37 23.12 8.69
CA PRO A 87 -11.11 24.10 7.89
C PRO A 87 -10.40 24.49 6.59
N ARG A 88 -9.09 24.23 6.48
CA ARG A 88 -8.26 24.60 5.33
C ARG A 88 -7.61 23.37 4.71
N PHE A 89 -7.57 23.35 3.38
CA PHE A 89 -6.95 22.27 2.60
C PHE A 89 -5.46 22.09 2.95
N GLU A 90 -4.71 23.20 3.08
CA GLU A 90 -3.26 23.17 3.38
C GLU A 90 -2.97 22.58 4.76
N ALA A 91 -3.83 22.85 5.74
CA ALA A 91 -3.71 22.25 7.07
C ALA A 91 -3.93 20.73 7.01
N LEU A 92 -4.95 20.28 6.28
CA LEU A 92 -5.18 18.86 6.06
C LEU A 92 -4.02 18.21 5.30
N LEU A 93 -3.49 18.87 4.26
CA LEU A 93 -2.34 18.39 3.50
C LEU A 93 -1.13 18.13 4.42
N PHE A 94 -0.81 19.08 5.29
CA PHE A 94 0.28 18.94 6.27
C PHE A 94 0.02 17.79 7.25
N VAL A 95 -1.19 17.69 7.77
CA VAL A 95 -1.58 16.63 8.72
C VAL A 95 -1.51 15.24 8.09
N LEU A 96 -1.94 15.09 6.84
CA LEU A 96 -1.83 13.82 6.11
C LEU A 96 -0.37 13.49 5.75
N ALA A 97 0.46 14.48 5.48
CA ALA A 97 1.91 14.24 5.35
C ALA A 97 2.51 13.71 6.67
N LEU A 98 2.11 14.25 7.82
CA LEU A 98 2.53 13.72 9.13
C LEU A 98 1.97 12.32 9.39
N ALA A 99 0.74 12.04 8.99
CA ALA A 99 0.17 10.70 9.05
C ALA A 99 0.99 9.70 8.22
N GLY A 100 1.46 10.10 7.04
CA GLY A 100 2.37 9.31 6.23
C GLY A 100 3.68 9.00 6.97
N VAL A 101 4.31 10.00 7.61
CA VAL A 101 5.49 9.76 8.47
C VAL A 101 5.17 8.70 9.52
N GLY A 102 4.00 8.79 10.17
CA GLY A 102 3.52 7.79 11.13
C GLY A 102 3.49 6.38 10.54
N SER A 103 2.90 6.23 9.35
CA SER A 103 2.86 4.95 8.64
C SER A 103 4.26 4.40 8.37
N ALA A 104 5.21 5.23 7.92
CA ALA A 104 6.60 4.81 7.70
C ALA A 104 7.27 4.31 8.98
N LEU A 105 7.09 5.02 10.10
CA LEU A 105 7.62 4.65 11.41
C LEU A 105 7.08 3.30 11.89
N PHE A 106 5.77 3.09 11.72
CA PHE A 106 5.12 1.85 12.14
C PHE A 106 5.58 0.64 11.33
N HIS A 107 5.54 0.72 9.99
CA HIS A 107 5.91 -0.41 9.14
C HIS A 107 7.36 -0.84 9.34
N ALA A 108 8.27 0.12 9.54
CA ALA A 108 9.68 -0.18 9.81
C ALA A 108 9.90 -0.85 11.17
N SER A 109 9.18 -0.43 12.22
CA SER A 109 9.37 -0.90 13.59
C SER A 109 8.49 -2.11 13.95
N GLY A 110 7.23 -2.15 13.48
CA GLY A 110 6.25 -3.18 13.85
C GLY A 110 6.67 -4.59 13.42
N ALA A 111 7.03 -4.78 12.15
CA ALA A 111 7.49 -6.05 11.64
C ALA A 111 8.76 -6.55 12.36
N SER A 112 9.67 -5.61 12.69
CA SER A 112 10.89 -5.92 13.44
C SER A 112 10.57 -6.42 14.86
N LEU A 113 9.65 -5.76 15.57
CA LEU A 113 9.20 -6.18 16.90
C LEU A 113 8.54 -7.56 16.88
N VAL A 114 7.64 -7.81 15.90
CA VAL A 114 7.05 -9.14 15.76
C VAL A 114 8.12 -10.20 15.56
N GLY A 115 9.08 -9.94 14.67
CA GLY A 115 10.18 -10.86 14.42
C GLY A 115 11.07 -11.14 15.66
N GLU A 116 11.16 -10.21 16.59
CA GLU A 116 11.95 -10.30 17.81
C GLU A 116 11.23 -11.06 18.92
N TYR A 117 9.93 -10.79 19.10
CA TYR A 117 9.12 -11.37 20.17
C TYR A 117 8.43 -12.70 19.80
N ALA A 118 8.37 -13.04 18.53
CA ALA A 118 7.81 -14.30 18.09
C ALA A 118 8.72 -15.47 18.50
N PRO A 119 8.15 -16.59 18.98
CA PRO A 119 8.90 -17.82 19.19
C PRO A 119 9.63 -18.20 17.90
N LYS A 120 10.90 -18.61 18.01
CA LYS A 120 11.77 -18.92 16.86
C LYS A 120 11.12 -19.93 15.92
N GLU A 121 10.47 -20.96 16.49
CA GLU A 121 9.80 -22.06 15.79
C GLU A 121 8.54 -21.61 15.01
N ARG A 122 7.95 -20.47 15.41
CA ARG A 122 6.69 -19.93 14.82
C ARG A 122 6.87 -18.51 14.28
N ARG A 123 8.11 -18.06 14.09
CA ARG A 123 8.39 -16.70 13.63
C ARG A 123 7.77 -16.38 12.28
N GLY A 124 7.82 -17.32 11.34
CA GLY A 124 7.17 -17.18 10.03
C GLY A 124 5.65 -17.01 10.14
N PHE A 125 5.00 -17.82 10.98
CA PHE A 125 3.57 -17.71 11.24
C PHE A 125 3.20 -16.31 11.77
N TRP A 126 3.90 -15.80 12.78
CA TRP A 126 3.57 -14.50 13.38
C TRP A 126 3.84 -13.33 12.45
N LEU A 127 4.88 -13.39 11.61
CA LEU A 127 5.13 -12.36 10.59
C LEU A 127 4.06 -12.38 9.50
N SER A 128 3.62 -13.56 9.06
CA SER A 128 2.52 -13.70 8.10
C SER A 128 1.19 -13.23 8.69
N PHE A 129 0.91 -13.57 9.95
CA PHE A 129 -0.27 -13.12 10.67
C PHE A 129 -0.29 -11.59 10.80
N PHE A 130 0.85 -10.98 11.15
CA PHE A 130 1.01 -9.53 11.19
C PHE A 130 0.74 -8.87 9.83
N GLY A 131 1.31 -9.41 8.74
CA GLY A 131 1.07 -8.92 7.39
C GLY A 131 -0.40 -9.05 6.96
N SER A 132 -1.04 -10.20 7.27
CA SER A 132 -2.45 -10.42 6.99
C SER A 132 -3.38 -9.48 7.76
N ALA A 133 -2.99 -9.11 8.99
CA ALA A 133 -3.72 -8.15 9.81
C ALA A 133 -3.76 -6.76 9.16
N GLY A 134 -2.64 -6.29 8.58
CA GLY A 134 -2.62 -5.04 7.80
C GLY A 134 -3.55 -5.10 6.59
N ASN A 135 -3.47 -6.18 5.80
CA ASN A 135 -4.36 -6.36 4.64
C ASN A 135 -5.85 -6.39 5.01
N LEU A 136 -6.20 -6.96 6.17
CA LEU A 136 -7.56 -6.91 6.70
C LEU A 136 -7.98 -5.45 6.95
N GLY A 137 -7.10 -4.65 7.57
CA GLY A 137 -7.32 -3.22 7.75
C GLY A 137 -7.58 -2.49 6.44
N LEU A 138 -6.72 -2.69 5.43
CA LEU A 138 -6.89 -2.10 4.10
C LEU A 138 -8.25 -2.48 3.47
N SER A 139 -8.70 -3.72 3.66
CA SER A 139 -9.96 -4.19 3.08
C SER A 139 -11.19 -3.64 3.80
N LEU A 140 -11.11 -3.41 5.12
CA LEU A 140 -12.22 -2.87 5.92
C LEU A 140 -12.28 -1.33 5.87
N GLY A 141 -11.15 -0.66 5.60
CA GLY A 141 -11.05 0.80 5.60
C GLY A 141 -12.14 1.51 4.80
N PRO A 142 -12.39 1.16 3.52
CA PRO A 142 -13.43 1.82 2.71
C PRO A 142 -14.84 1.67 3.28
N ILE A 143 -15.17 0.49 3.82
CA ILE A 143 -16.48 0.22 4.43
C ILE A 143 -16.66 1.12 5.66
N VAL A 144 -15.70 1.11 6.56
CA VAL A 144 -15.75 1.89 7.80
C VAL A 144 -15.78 3.38 7.50
N ALA A 145 -14.90 3.87 6.61
CA ALA A 145 -14.82 5.28 6.24
C ALA A 145 -16.13 5.81 5.66
N LEU A 146 -16.67 5.13 4.64
CA LEU A 146 -17.90 5.59 3.97
C LEU A 146 -19.15 5.41 4.84
N TYR A 147 -19.21 4.34 5.65
CA TYR A 147 -20.32 4.14 6.58
C TYR A 147 -20.36 5.22 7.65
N VAL A 148 -19.23 5.48 8.32
CA VAL A 148 -19.16 6.48 9.40
C VAL A 148 -19.38 7.88 8.84
N ALA A 149 -18.68 8.25 7.76
CA ALA A 149 -18.81 9.57 7.14
C ALA A 149 -20.21 9.79 6.55
N GLY A 150 -20.84 8.76 5.99
CA GLY A 150 -22.19 8.85 5.44
C GLY A 150 -23.28 8.96 6.50
N ARG A 151 -23.07 8.38 7.69
CA ARG A 151 -24.07 8.36 8.77
C ARG A 151 -23.96 9.53 9.74
N TRP A 152 -22.74 10.00 10.02
CA TRP A 152 -22.47 10.99 11.06
C TRP A 152 -21.54 12.15 10.63
N GLY A 153 -21.15 12.19 9.35
CA GLY A 153 -20.24 13.21 8.82
C GLY A 153 -18.77 12.82 8.92
N LEU A 154 -17.92 13.57 8.20
CA LEU A 154 -16.47 13.33 8.15
C LEU A 154 -15.82 13.51 9.53
N GLU A 155 -16.35 14.37 10.36
CA GLU A 155 -15.88 14.68 11.72
C GLU A 155 -15.96 13.45 12.64
N ALA A 156 -16.93 12.58 12.42
CA ALA A 156 -17.17 11.39 13.23
C ALA A 156 -16.07 10.32 13.08
N LEU A 157 -15.25 10.39 12.03
CA LEU A 157 -14.09 9.51 11.86
C LEU A 157 -13.12 9.63 13.05
N PHE A 158 -13.06 10.79 13.68
CA PHE A 158 -12.23 11.04 14.86
C PHE A 158 -12.62 10.17 16.05
N TRP A 159 -13.88 9.77 16.18
CA TRP A 159 -14.35 8.89 17.25
C TRP A 159 -13.74 7.48 17.20
N LEU A 160 -13.14 7.08 16.07
CA LEU A 160 -12.48 5.80 15.94
C LEU A 160 -11.04 5.81 16.48
N THR A 161 -10.46 6.97 16.76
CA THR A 161 -9.06 7.10 17.22
C THR A 161 -8.73 6.30 18.49
N PRO A 162 -9.66 6.11 19.48
CA PRO A 162 -9.39 5.29 20.66
C PRO A 162 -9.01 3.83 20.33
N LEU A 163 -9.45 3.31 19.18
CA LEU A 163 -9.08 1.97 18.70
C LEU A 163 -7.56 1.79 18.52
N VAL A 164 -6.86 2.90 18.32
CA VAL A 164 -5.40 2.96 18.17
C VAL A 164 -4.72 3.47 19.43
N LEU A 165 -5.24 4.55 20.03
CA LEU A 165 -4.62 5.22 21.18
C LEU A 165 -4.46 4.27 22.37
N LEU A 166 -5.50 3.51 22.71
CA LEU A 166 -5.47 2.60 23.87
C LEU A 166 -4.45 1.47 23.69
N PRO A 167 -4.42 0.73 22.56
CA PRO A 167 -3.40 -0.29 22.30
C PRO A 167 -1.97 0.28 22.22
N ALA A 168 -1.80 1.48 21.64
CA ALA A 168 -0.50 2.15 21.57
C ALA A 168 0.05 2.49 22.96
N LEU A 169 -0.80 3.03 23.86
CA LEU A 169 -0.44 3.29 25.26
C LEU A 169 -0.05 1.99 26.00
N PHE A 170 -0.76 0.89 25.72
CA PHE A 170 -0.41 -0.40 26.30
C PHE A 170 0.94 -0.90 25.80
N LEU A 171 1.25 -0.73 24.51
CA LEU A 171 2.55 -1.09 23.94
C LEU A 171 3.71 -0.39 24.65
N LEU A 172 3.53 0.88 25.04
CA LEU A 172 4.57 1.66 25.72
C LEU A 172 4.87 1.18 27.15
N ARG A 173 3.95 0.43 27.80
CA ARG A 173 4.17 -0.16 29.13
C ARG A 173 5.05 -1.41 29.11
N LEU A 174 5.31 -1.98 27.93
CA LEU A 174 6.17 -3.15 27.82
C LEU A 174 7.65 -2.77 27.95
N PRO A 175 8.58 -3.71 28.29
CA PRO A 175 10.02 -3.43 28.41
C PRO A 175 10.62 -2.90 27.11
N PRO A 176 11.61 -1.97 27.16
CA PRO A 176 12.25 -1.43 25.96
C PRO A 176 13.04 -2.48 25.18
N VAL A 177 12.97 -2.36 23.84
CA VAL A 177 13.70 -3.24 22.92
C VAL A 177 14.69 -2.41 22.10
N ARG A 178 15.96 -2.65 22.34
CA ARG A 178 17.05 -2.05 21.59
C ARG A 178 17.83 -3.14 20.87
N ARG A 179 18.07 -2.97 19.59
CA ARG A 179 18.90 -3.88 18.80
C ARG A 179 20.34 -3.34 18.71
N ALA A 180 21.32 -4.24 18.89
CA ALA A 180 22.69 -4.02 18.46
C ALA A 180 22.81 -4.51 17.00
N GLY A 181 22.89 -3.59 16.03
CA GLY A 181 23.10 -3.92 14.63
C GLY A 181 23.68 -2.72 13.87
N ARG A 182 24.47 -2.98 12.84
CA ARG A 182 25.00 -1.94 11.96
C ARG A 182 23.90 -1.53 10.99
N PRO A 183 23.40 -0.28 10.98
CA PRO A 183 22.33 0.13 10.08
C PRO A 183 22.85 0.13 8.64
N ALA A 184 22.01 -0.33 7.70
CA ALA A 184 22.25 -0.16 6.27
C ALA A 184 22.32 1.35 5.94
N GLY A 185 23.26 1.75 5.07
CA GLY A 185 23.43 3.14 4.69
C GLY A 185 22.79 3.46 3.33
N PHE A 186 22.54 4.75 3.06
CA PHE A 186 22.04 5.19 1.76
C PHE A 186 22.95 4.78 0.58
N ARG A 187 24.25 4.64 0.82
CA ARG A 187 25.21 4.13 -0.18
C ARG A 187 24.93 2.67 -0.57
N ASP A 188 24.44 1.85 0.36
CA ASP A 188 24.09 0.46 0.07
C ASP A 188 22.86 0.39 -0.83
N PHE A 189 21.89 1.30 -0.63
CA PHE A 189 20.73 1.47 -1.50
C PHE A 189 21.15 1.80 -2.95
N LEU A 190 22.06 2.75 -3.16
CA LEU A 190 22.55 3.11 -4.50
C LEU A 190 23.32 1.96 -5.19
N ARG A 191 24.02 1.13 -4.42
CA ARG A 191 24.79 0.00 -4.98
C ARG A 191 23.90 -1.08 -5.58
N VAL A 192 22.73 -1.37 -4.96
CA VAL A 192 21.79 -2.39 -5.45
C VAL A 192 20.92 -1.90 -6.59
N PHE A 193 20.80 -0.58 -6.77
CA PHE A 193 19.96 0.03 -7.81
C PHE A 193 20.62 -0.03 -9.19
N ARG A 194 20.84 -1.27 -9.70
CA ARG A 194 21.45 -1.51 -11.01
C ARG A 194 21.01 -2.87 -11.59
N GLY A 195 21.24 -3.04 -12.90
CA GLY A 195 21.03 -4.32 -13.58
C GLY A 195 19.60 -4.85 -13.44
N ASP A 196 19.46 -6.10 -13.03
CA ASP A 196 18.16 -6.76 -12.93
C ASP A 196 17.33 -6.26 -11.76
N VAL A 197 17.95 -5.78 -10.68
CA VAL A 197 17.22 -5.13 -9.57
C VAL A 197 16.55 -3.81 -10.03
N ALA A 198 17.26 -3.01 -10.84
CA ALA A 198 16.67 -1.80 -11.42
C ALA A 198 15.53 -2.11 -12.38
N ARG A 199 15.63 -3.20 -13.17
CA ARG A 199 14.51 -3.68 -14.03
C ARG A 199 13.32 -4.12 -13.21
N LEU A 200 13.51 -4.87 -12.13
CA LEU A 200 12.44 -5.28 -11.20
C LEU A 200 11.79 -4.08 -10.56
N TRP A 201 12.57 -3.09 -10.12
CA TRP A 201 12.03 -1.86 -9.55
C TRP A 201 11.21 -1.07 -10.59
N GLY A 202 11.73 -0.89 -11.81
CA GLY A 202 11.02 -0.22 -12.91
C GLY A 202 9.69 -0.90 -13.22
N MET A 203 9.72 -2.23 -13.38
CA MET A 203 8.52 -3.05 -13.59
C MET A 203 7.51 -2.87 -12.45
N ALA A 204 7.96 -3.00 -11.19
CA ALA A 204 7.11 -2.86 -10.02
C ALA A 204 6.52 -1.45 -9.90
N THR A 205 7.31 -0.42 -10.20
CA THR A 205 6.88 1.00 -10.16
C THR A 205 5.82 1.30 -11.21
N LEU A 206 6.03 0.91 -12.46
CA LEU A 206 5.05 1.12 -13.53
C LEU A 206 3.72 0.40 -13.22
N ARG A 207 3.78 -0.85 -12.75
CA ARG A 207 2.61 -1.59 -12.31
C ARG A 207 1.92 -0.92 -11.12
N SER A 208 2.69 -0.49 -10.11
CA SER A 208 2.13 0.17 -8.92
C SER A 208 1.52 1.52 -9.25
N LEU A 209 2.05 2.25 -10.21
CA LEU A 209 1.46 3.49 -10.72
C LEU A 209 0.08 3.23 -11.33
N VAL A 210 -0.06 2.22 -12.17
CA VAL A 210 -1.36 1.83 -12.75
C VAL A 210 -2.34 1.41 -11.67
N PHE A 211 -1.91 0.53 -10.76
CA PHE A 211 -2.73 0.01 -9.67
C PHE A 211 -3.23 1.11 -8.72
N LEU A 212 -2.31 1.94 -8.21
CA LEU A 212 -2.64 3.01 -7.27
C LEU A 212 -3.57 4.04 -7.93
N SER A 213 -3.25 4.46 -9.16
CA SER A 213 -4.05 5.44 -9.88
C SER A 213 -5.46 4.92 -10.16
N PHE A 214 -5.58 3.66 -10.56
CA PHE A 214 -6.87 3.02 -10.78
C PHE A 214 -7.70 2.97 -9.49
N SER A 215 -7.16 2.37 -8.42
CA SER A 215 -7.90 2.20 -7.16
C SER A 215 -8.28 3.54 -6.51
N THR A 216 -7.39 4.55 -6.58
CA THR A 216 -7.66 5.88 -6.03
C THR A 216 -8.66 6.68 -6.86
N THR A 217 -8.75 6.41 -8.17
CA THR A 217 -9.70 7.08 -9.06
C THR A 217 -11.11 6.46 -8.99
N LEU A 218 -11.24 5.18 -8.58
CA LEU A 218 -12.55 4.50 -8.54
C LEU A 218 -13.65 5.27 -7.80
N PRO A 219 -13.42 5.82 -6.58
CA PRO A 219 -14.47 6.57 -5.86
C PRO A 219 -14.96 7.78 -6.64
N TYR A 220 -14.03 8.53 -7.23
CA TYR A 220 -14.37 9.67 -8.09
C TYR A 220 -15.15 9.22 -9.34
N TRP A 221 -14.67 8.17 -10.02
CA TRP A 221 -15.33 7.64 -11.22
C TRP A 221 -16.75 7.13 -10.93
N TYR A 222 -16.93 6.45 -9.80
CA TYR A 222 -18.25 5.96 -9.39
C TYR A 222 -19.18 7.12 -9.01
N ALA A 223 -18.68 8.14 -8.32
CA ALA A 223 -19.45 9.33 -8.01
C ALA A 223 -19.95 10.05 -9.28
N THR A 224 -19.10 10.17 -10.33
CA THR A 224 -19.53 10.77 -11.62
C THR A 224 -20.59 9.94 -12.36
N LYS A 225 -20.70 8.64 -12.05
CA LYS A 225 -21.73 7.73 -12.57
C LYS A 225 -22.97 7.63 -11.68
N GLY A 226 -23.01 8.35 -10.54
CA GLY A 226 -24.13 8.31 -9.60
C GLY A 226 -24.22 7.00 -8.79
N LEU A 227 -23.13 6.21 -8.73
CA LEU A 227 -23.10 4.99 -7.93
C LEU A 227 -22.99 5.33 -6.44
N SER A 228 -23.62 4.51 -5.59
CA SER A 228 -23.71 4.76 -4.15
C SER A 228 -22.37 4.60 -3.43
N ASP A 229 -22.24 5.27 -2.28
CA ASP A 229 -21.11 5.08 -1.36
C ASP A 229 -20.97 3.60 -0.92
N GLY A 230 -22.10 2.90 -0.73
CA GLY A 230 -22.11 1.47 -0.39
C GLY A 230 -21.50 0.60 -1.49
N TYR A 231 -21.81 0.90 -2.75
CA TYR A 231 -21.19 0.21 -3.90
C TYR A 231 -19.69 0.52 -4.01
N THR A 232 -19.31 1.77 -3.77
CA THR A 232 -17.89 2.19 -3.74
C THR A 232 -17.12 1.47 -2.65
N ALA A 233 -17.68 1.41 -1.44
CA ALA A 233 -17.11 0.68 -0.32
C ALA A 233 -16.90 -0.81 -0.64
N LEU A 234 -17.95 -1.45 -1.15
CA LEU A 234 -17.91 -2.87 -1.54
C LEU A 234 -16.83 -3.12 -2.61
N SER A 235 -16.80 -2.30 -3.67
CA SER A 235 -15.85 -2.44 -4.77
C SER A 235 -14.41 -2.31 -4.31
N LEU A 236 -14.08 -1.30 -3.50
CA LEU A 236 -12.74 -1.10 -2.96
C LEU A 236 -12.34 -2.23 -2.01
N SER A 237 -13.28 -2.73 -1.21
CA SER A 237 -13.02 -3.85 -0.29
C SER A 237 -12.81 -5.16 -1.04
N VAL A 238 -13.62 -5.45 -2.06
CA VAL A 238 -13.43 -6.60 -2.96
C VAL A 238 -12.08 -6.52 -3.65
N TYR A 239 -11.70 -5.35 -4.17
CA TYR A 239 -10.42 -5.14 -4.82
C TYR A 239 -9.23 -5.35 -3.87
N SER A 240 -9.27 -4.82 -2.65
CA SER A 240 -8.21 -4.97 -1.64
C SER A 240 -8.10 -6.39 -1.12
N LEU A 241 -9.23 -7.06 -0.88
CA LEU A 241 -9.25 -8.44 -0.42
C LEU A 241 -8.72 -9.39 -1.50
N SER A 242 -9.15 -9.22 -2.74
CA SER A 242 -8.68 -10.03 -3.86
C SER A 242 -7.19 -9.79 -4.14
N ALA A 243 -6.69 -8.56 -3.97
CA ALA A 243 -5.26 -8.26 -4.03
C ALA A 243 -4.47 -9.08 -3.00
N THR A 244 -4.99 -9.20 -1.77
CA THR A 244 -4.38 -10.03 -0.72
C THR A 244 -4.32 -11.51 -1.11
N LEU A 245 -5.42 -12.04 -1.65
CA LEU A 245 -5.46 -13.42 -2.15
C LEU A 245 -4.47 -13.62 -3.32
N GLY A 246 -4.37 -12.62 -4.20
CA GLY A 246 -3.41 -12.60 -5.30
C GLY A 246 -1.96 -12.65 -4.82
N ILE A 247 -1.62 -11.86 -3.79
CA ILE A 247 -0.29 -11.85 -3.14
C ILE A 247 0.07 -13.26 -2.64
N LEU A 248 -0.83 -13.93 -1.93
CA LEU A 248 -0.63 -15.28 -1.40
C LEU A 248 -0.48 -16.30 -2.53
N ALA A 249 -1.37 -16.25 -3.52
CA ALA A 249 -1.33 -17.16 -4.67
C ALA A 249 -0.07 -16.95 -5.52
N GLY A 250 0.31 -15.70 -5.79
CA GLY A 250 1.47 -15.35 -6.59
C GLY A 250 2.78 -15.85 -5.97
N GLY A 251 2.96 -15.65 -4.66
CA GLY A 251 4.10 -16.19 -3.92
C GLY A 251 4.20 -17.71 -4.07
N THR A 252 3.12 -18.43 -3.73
CA THR A 252 3.05 -19.90 -3.77
C THR A 252 3.26 -20.44 -5.21
N LEU A 253 2.62 -19.80 -6.20
CA LEU A 253 2.74 -20.21 -7.59
C LEU A 253 4.16 -19.99 -8.13
N SER A 254 4.84 -18.94 -7.69
CA SER A 254 6.20 -18.63 -8.10
C SER A 254 7.24 -19.64 -7.59
N ASP A 255 6.96 -20.28 -6.45
CA ASP A 255 7.82 -21.35 -5.94
C ASP A 255 7.77 -22.59 -6.84
N ARG A 256 6.65 -22.82 -7.53
CA ARG A 256 6.45 -23.96 -8.45
C ARG A 256 6.86 -23.65 -9.89
N LEU A 257 6.38 -22.53 -10.44
CA LEU A 257 6.53 -22.18 -11.87
C LEU A 257 7.79 -21.36 -12.17
N GLY A 258 8.43 -20.75 -11.15
CA GLY A 258 9.53 -19.80 -11.30
C GLY A 258 9.09 -18.35 -11.12
N ARG A 259 10.01 -17.53 -10.61
CA ARG A 259 9.74 -16.13 -10.30
C ARG A 259 9.38 -15.35 -11.57
N LYS A 260 10.21 -15.46 -12.59
CA LYS A 260 10.02 -14.75 -13.86
C LYS A 260 8.73 -15.16 -14.57
N ALA A 261 8.39 -16.45 -14.58
CA ALA A 261 7.17 -16.96 -15.21
C ALA A 261 5.92 -16.31 -14.61
N VAL A 262 5.86 -16.20 -13.28
CA VAL A 262 4.74 -15.57 -12.59
C VAL A 262 4.71 -14.06 -12.83
N LEU A 263 5.85 -13.36 -12.77
CA LEU A 263 5.91 -11.91 -13.06
C LEU A 263 5.42 -11.60 -14.48
N VAL A 264 5.89 -12.33 -15.47
CA VAL A 264 5.46 -12.15 -16.87
C VAL A 264 4.00 -12.56 -17.05
N GLY A 265 3.60 -13.70 -16.49
CA GLY A 265 2.24 -14.23 -16.60
C GLY A 265 1.18 -13.31 -16.01
N THR A 266 1.44 -12.73 -14.83
CA THR A 266 0.51 -11.80 -14.17
C THR A 266 0.32 -10.50 -14.96
N LEU A 267 1.37 -9.99 -15.62
CA LEU A 267 1.27 -8.83 -16.50
C LEU A 267 0.59 -9.17 -17.84
N THR A 268 0.88 -10.35 -18.42
CA THR A 268 0.26 -10.81 -19.65
C THR A 268 -1.25 -10.99 -19.51
N LEU A 269 -1.72 -11.56 -18.39
CA LEU A 269 -3.14 -11.76 -18.12
C LEU A 269 -3.77 -10.50 -17.50
N GLY A 270 -3.01 -9.73 -16.73
CA GLY A 270 -3.48 -8.53 -16.03
C GLY A 270 -3.85 -7.40 -16.98
N LEU A 271 -3.09 -7.18 -18.06
CA LEU A 271 -3.38 -6.12 -19.01
C LEU A 271 -4.75 -6.29 -19.71
N PRO A 272 -5.09 -7.42 -20.35
CA PRO A 272 -6.41 -7.57 -20.98
C PRO A 272 -7.55 -7.52 -19.96
N LEU A 273 -7.36 -8.07 -18.75
CA LEU A 273 -8.37 -7.95 -17.69
C LEU A 273 -8.57 -6.51 -17.24
N TYR A 274 -7.49 -5.77 -17.04
CA TYR A 274 -7.55 -4.35 -16.69
C TYR A 274 -8.27 -3.54 -17.79
N LEU A 275 -7.91 -3.74 -19.05
CA LEU A 275 -8.56 -3.05 -20.16
C LEU A 275 -10.05 -3.45 -20.28
N GLY A 276 -10.35 -4.74 -20.18
CA GLY A 276 -11.74 -5.25 -20.19
C GLY A 276 -12.58 -4.63 -19.08
N LEU A 277 -12.02 -4.51 -17.87
CA LEU A 277 -12.68 -3.91 -16.72
C LEU A 277 -13.06 -2.43 -16.97
N LEU A 278 -12.21 -1.66 -17.68
CA LEU A 278 -12.47 -0.25 -17.96
C LEU A 278 -13.68 -0.04 -18.88
N PHE A 279 -13.95 -0.99 -19.77
CA PHE A 279 -15.10 -0.94 -20.69
C PHE A 279 -16.34 -1.67 -20.17
N PHE A 280 -16.21 -2.43 -19.08
CA PHE A 280 -17.32 -3.20 -18.53
C PHE A 280 -18.23 -2.33 -17.66
N PRO A 281 -19.56 -2.42 -17.80
CA PRO A 281 -20.49 -1.62 -17.00
C PRO A 281 -20.35 -1.94 -15.50
N ALA A 282 -20.12 -0.91 -14.69
CA ALA A 282 -19.95 -1.08 -13.24
C ALA A 282 -21.24 -1.56 -12.54
N GLU A 283 -22.40 -1.33 -13.16
CA GLU A 283 -23.72 -1.76 -12.66
C GLU A 283 -23.97 -3.25 -12.85
N ASN A 284 -23.19 -3.91 -13.71
CA ASN A 284 -23.32 -5.34 -13.95
C ASN A 284 -22.69 -6.14 -12.79
N PRO A 285 -23.37 -7.14 -12.21
CA PRO A 285 -22.82 -7.95 -11.12
C PRO A 285 -21.48 -8.63 -11.44
N LEU A 286 -21.22 -8.97 -12.72
CA LEU A 286 -19.94 -9.56 -13.16
C LEU A 286 -18.77 -8.57 -13.04
N TYR A 287 -19.04 -7.25 -12.96
CA TYR A 287 -18.00 -6.25 -12.78
C TYR A 287 -17.16 -6.52 -11.51
N LEU A 288 -17.80 -6.86 -10.40
CA LEU A 288 -17.10 -7.16 -9.15
C LEU A 288 -16.18 -8.39 -9.27
N LEU A 289 -16.55 -9.38 -10.08
CA LEU A 289 -15.68 -10.53 -10.36
C LEU A 289 -14.47 -10.14 -11.21
N LEU A 290 -14.68 -9.30 -12.24
CA LEU A 290 -13.58 -8.78 -13.05
C LEU A 290 -12.67 -7.88 -12.22
N LEU A 291 -13.24 -7.05 -11.34
CA LEU A 291 -12.51 -6.21 -10.41
C LEU A 291 -11.66 -7.04 -9.45
N ALA A 292 -12.23 -8.11 -8.89
CA ALA A 292 -11.52 -9.05 -8.04
C ALA A 292 -10.38 -9.76 -8.78
N ALA A 293 -10.64 -10.27 -9.99
CA ALA A 293 -9.62 -10.93 -10.80
C ALA A 293 -8.47 -9.97 -11.15
N THR A 294 -8.80 -8.71 -11.52
CA THR A 294 -7.82 -7.67 -11.79
C THR A 294 -7.00 -7.34 -10.55
N GLY A 295 -7.65 -7.15 -9.40
CA GLY A 295 -7.00 -6.90 -8.12
C GLY A 295 -6.04 -8.01 -7.72
N ALA A 296 -6.44 -9.27 -7.85
CA ALA A 296 -5.62 -10.42 -7.55
C ALA A 296 -4.39 -10.50 -8.48
N LEU A 297 -4.58 -10.43 -9.80
CA LEU A 297 -3.49 -10.54 -10.77
C LEU A 297 -2.50 -9.39 -10.68
N MET A 298 -2.98 -8.15 -10.56
CA MET A 298 -2.11 -6.98 -10.47
C MET A 298 -1.23 -6.98 -9.22
N ASN A 299 -1.61 -7.69 -8.16
CA ASN A 299 -0.84 -7.73 -6.92
C ASN A 299 -0.06 -9.04 -6.71
N ALA A 300 -0.38 -10.10 -7.44
CA ALA A 300 0.30 -11.39 -7.32
C ALA A 300 1.82 -11.31 -7.56
N GLY A 301 2.29 -10.37 -8.39
CA GLY A 301 3.70 -10.14 -8.66
C GLY A 301 4.49 -9.43 -7.56
N ILE A 302 3.83 -8.83 -6.54
CA ILE A 302 4.53 -8.05 -5.50
C ILE A 302 5.54 -8.89 -4.72
N PRO A 303 5.14 -9.98 -4.04
CA PRO A 303 6.08 -10.78 -3.26
C PRO A 303 7.10 -11.48 -4.15
N VAL A 304 6.71 -11.81 -5.39
CA VAL A 304 7.57 -12.48 -6.36
C VAL A 304 8.73 -11.58 -6.79
N ALA A 305 8.47 -10.30 -7.05
CA ALA A 305 9.51 -9.32 -7.38
C ALA A 305 10.48 -9.13 -6.20
N VAL A 306 9.97 -9.07 -4.97
CA VAL A 306 10.80 -8.94 -3.76
C VAL A 306 11.66 -10.20 -3.58
N ALA A 307 11.08 -11.39 -3.69
CA ALA A 307 11.82 -12.65 -3.56
C ALA A 307 12.92 -12.77 -4.62
N LEU A 308 12.61 -12.45 -5.88
CA LEU A 308 13.61 -12.49 -6.95
C LEU A 308 14.75 -11.48 -6.72
N ALA A 309 14.43 -10.27 -6.24
CA ALA A 309 15.46 -9.28 -5.93
C ALA A 309 16.36 -9.73 -4.76
N GLN A 310 15.81 -10.42 -3.75
CA GLN A 310 16.57 -10.99 -2.64
C GLN A 310 17.47 -12.15 -3.12
N GLU A 311 17.00 -12.95 -4.09
CA GLU A 311 17.79 -14.01 -4.71
C GLU A 311 18.94 -13.45 -5.59
N LEU A 312 18.74 -12.29 -6.22
CA LEU A 312 19.77 -11.60 -7.01
C LEU A 312 20.83 -10.92 -6.13
N GLU A 313 20.45 -10.41 -4.95
CA GLU A 313 21.33 -9.69 -4.02
C GLU A 313 21.22 -10.27 -2.59
N PRO A 314 21.68 -11.51 -2.36
CA PRO A 314 21.49 -12.21 -1.08
C PRO A 314 22.20 -11.53 0.10
N GLY A 315 23.25 -10.73 -0.17
CA GLY A 315 23.94 -9.93 0.86
C GLY A 315 23.20 -8.65 1.27
N GLN A 316 22.12 -8.26 0.57
CA GLN A 316 21.42 -6.97 0.76
C GLN A 316 19.89 -7.12 0.75
N THR A 317 19.37 -8.21 1.28
CA THR A 317 17.94 -8.56 1.25
C THR A 317 17.03 -7.48 1.83
N ALA A 318 17.43 -6.83 2.93
CA ALA A 318 16.66 -5.75 3.53
C ALA A 318 16.59 -4.51 2.62
N THR A 319 17.72 -4.16 1.98
CA THR A 319 17.82 -3.00 1.09
C THR A 319 16.95 -3.16 -0.16
N VAL A 320 17.02 -4.34 -0.82
CA VAL A 320 16.20 -4.60 -2.01
C VAL A 320 14.71 -4.71 -1.68
N SER A 321 14.37 -5.22 -0.49
CA SER A 321 12.98 -5.25 -0.03
C SER A 321 12.43 -3.83 0.18
N GLY A 322 13.19 -2.96 0.85
CA GLY A 322 12.81 -1.56 1.04
C GLY A 322 12.67 -0.80 -0.29
N LEU A 323 13.53 -1.10 -1.27
CA LEU A 323 13.45 -0.54 -2.62
C LEU A 323 12.14 -0.95 -3.32
N LEU A 324 11.80 -2.23 -3.31
CA LEU A 324 10.66 -2.76 -4.06
C LEU A 324 9.32 -2.58 -3.33
N MET A 325 9.31 -2.56 -2.01
CA MET A 325 8.08 -2.36 -1.24
C MET A 325 7.81 -0.89 -0.91
N GLY A 326 8.79 -0.18 -0.33
CA GLY A 326 8.59 1.20 0.10
C GLY A 326 8.72 2.19 -1.05
N PHE A 327 9.89 2.24 -1.69
CA PHE A 327 10.21 3.26 -2.70
C PHE A 327 9.31 3.19 -3.93
N THR A 328 8.88 1.98 -4.35
CA THR A 328 7.95 1.76 -5.46
C THR A 328 6.59 2.44 -5.23
N TRP A 329 6.00 2.24 -4.06
CA TRP A 329 4.69 2.81 -3.72
C TRP A 329 4.74 4.33 -3.51
N GLY A 330 5.81 4.83 -2.87
CA GLY A 330 6.01 6.25 -2.69
C GLY A 330 6.17 6.99 -4.02
N PHE A 331 6.95 6.40 -4.94
CA PHE A 331 7.13 6.95 -6.26
C PHE A 331 5.83 6.94 -7.08
N ALA A 332 5.08 5.85 -7.04
CA ALA A 332 3.76 5.77 -7.69
C ALA A 332 2.78 6.82 -7.14
N GLY A 333 2.71 6.98 -5.83
CA GLY A 333 1.82 7.94 -5.17
C GLY A 333 2.14 9.40 -5.50
N LEU A 334 3.41 9.73 -5.73
CA LEU A 334 3.83 11.08 -6.12
C LEU A 334 3.15 11.57 -7.40
N PHE A 335 2.87 10.64 -8.33
CA PHE A 335 2.26 10.98 -9.62
C PHE A 335 0.75 11.10 -9.59
N TYR A 336 0.08 10.79 -8.47
CA TYR A 336 -1.40 10.81 -8.46
C TYR A 336 -1.99 12.21 -8.66
N ALA A 337 -1.39 13.25 -8.10
CA ALA A 337 -1.85 14.62 -8.32
C ALA A 337 -1.75 15.06 -9.80
N PRO A 338 -0.62 14.88 -10.51
CA PRO A 338 -0.56 15.08 -11.96
C PRO A 338 -1.60 14.25 -12.74
N ILE A 339 -1.81 12.98 -12.37
CA ILE A 339 -2.80 12.10 -13.01
C ILE A 339 -4.21 12.63 -12.77
N GLY A 340 -4.54 13.13 -11.58
CA GLY A 340 -5.80 13.77 -11.29
C GLY A 340 -6.08 14.97 -12.21
N ARG A 341 -5.08 15.81 -12.48
CA ARG A 341 -5.18 16.91 -13.45
C ARG A 341 -5.41 16.42 -14.89
N LEU A 342 -4.74 15.33 -15.28
CA LEU A 342 -5.00 14.72 -16.59
C LEU A 342 -6.43 14.19 -16.69
N ILE A 343 -6.95 13.59 -15.61
CA ILE A 343 -8.35 13.12 -15.55
C ILE A 343 -9.33 14.27 -15.67
N GLU A 344 -9.07 15.40 -15.04
CA GLU A 344 -9.89 16.61 -15.18
C GLU A 344 -9.88 17.16 -16.61
N ALA A 345 -8.73 17.12 -17.29
CA ALA A 345 -8.58 17.65 -18.65
C ALA A 345 -9.13 16.70 -19.74
N PHE A 346 -8.93 15.40 -19.60
CA PHE A 346 -9.17 14.41 -20.65
C PHE A 346 -10.26 13.38 -20.30
N GLY A 347 -10.76 13.39 -19.06
CA GLY A 347 -11.70 12.39 -18.55
C GLY A 347 -11.02 11.13 -17.98
N VAL A 348 -11.80 10.37 -17.21
CA VAL A 348 -11.30 9.19 -16.48
C VAL A 348 -10.82 8.09 -17.43
N LEU A 349 -11.67 7.70 -18.39
CA LEU A 349 -11.41 6.54 -19.26
C LEU A 349 -10.15 6.70 -20.12
N PRO A 350 -9.94 7.82 -20.87
CA PRO A 350 -8.72 7.99 -21.67
C PRO A 350 -7.44 7.95 -20.82
N VAL A 351 -7.46 8.55 -19.64
CA VAL A 351 -6.27 8.56 -18.76
C VAL A 351 -5.98 7.19 -18.19
N LEU A 352 -6.99 6.44 -17.73
CA LEU A 352 -6.79 5.07 -17.24
C LEU A 352 -6.35 4.12 -18.36
N LEU A 353 -6.83 4.29 -19.59
CA LEU A 353 -6.34 3.55 -20.76
C LEU A 353 -4.87 3.86 -21.04
N GLY A 354 -4.50 5.15 -21.04
CA GLY A 354 -3.11 5.58 -21.19
C GLY A 354 -2.18 5.00 -20.12
N LEU A 355 -2.65 4.98 -18.87
CA LEU A 355 -1.90 4.32 -17.78
C LEU A 355 -1.76 2.81 -18.03
N GLY A 356 -2.80 2.14 -18.56
CA GLY A 356 -2.75 0.73 -18.91
C GLY A 356 -1.62 0.40 -19.91
N VAL A 357 -1.29 1.31 -20.82
CA VAL A 357 -0.15 1.15 -21.75
C VAL A 357 1.18 0.98 -21.02
N LEU A 358 1.32 1.54 -19.80
CA LEU A 358 2.54 1.37 -18.99
C LEU A 358 2.78 -0.07 -18.54
N LEU A 359 1.78 -0.93 -18.60
CA LEU A 359 1.97 -2.35 -18.33
C LEU A 359 2.78 -3.06 -19.44
N LEU A 360 2.84 -2.51 -20.66
CA LEU A 360 3.68 -3.04 -21.75
C LEU A 360 5.19 -2.89 -21.46
N PRO A 361 5.73 -1.69 -21.15
CA PRO A 361 7.11 -1.58 -20.71
C PRO A 361 7.38 -2.31 -19.39
N ALA A 362 6.42 -2.39 -18.46
CA ALA A 362 6.56 -3.21 -17.26
C ALA A 362 6.77 -4.69 -17.62
N TRP A 363 5.97 -5.22 -18.55
CA TRP A 363 6.11 -6.57 -19.07
C TRP A 363 7.46 -6.81 -19.78
N ALA A 364 7.92 -5.86 -20.59
CA ALA A 364 9.22 -5.93 -21.25
C ALA A 364 10.37 -5.97 -20.23
N LEU A 365 10.29 -5.14 -19.18
CA LEU A 365 11.25 -5.16 -18.08
C LEU A 365 11.25 -6.51 -17.36
N ALA A 366 10.08 -7.08 -17.04
CA ALA A 366 9.96 -8.39 -16.41
C ALA A 366 10.61 -9.49 -17.26
N ARG A 367 10.40 -9.48 -18.57
CA ARG A 367 11.03 -10.43 -19.52
C ARG A 367 12.55 -10.29 -19.57
N GLY A 368 13.06 -9.06 -19.40
CA GLY A 368 14.49 -8.77 -19.43
C GLY A 368 15.26 -9.20 -18.18
N VAL A 369 14.59 -9.52 -17.07
CA VAL A 369 15.23 -9.98 -15.83
C VAL A 369 15.78 -11.38 -16.01
N ARG A 370 16.98 -11.63 -15.50
CA ARG A 370 17.61 -12.96 -15.45
C ARG A 370 17.25 -13.64 -14.14
N GLU A 371 16.63 -14.81 -14.22
CA GLU A 371 16.35 -15.63 -13.04
C GLU A 371 17.62 -16.44 -12.69
N PRO A 372 18.11 -16.40 -11.44
CA PRO A 372 19.22 -17.26 -11.02
C PRO A 372 18.86 -18.73 -11.24
N ALA A 373 19.87 -19.54 -11.62
CA ALA A 373 19.67 -20.98 -11.76
C ALA A 373 19.14 -21.54 -10.43
N ARG A 374 18.02 -22.27 -10.47
CA ARG A 374 17.49 -22.95 -9.28
C ARG A 374 18.53 -23.99 -8.85
N THR A 375 19.13 -23.81 -7.70
CA THR A 375 19.78 -24.93 -7.01
C THR A 375 18.66 -25.88 -6.61
N MET A 376 18.45 -26.92 -7.40
CA MET A 376 17.62 -28.05 -6.95
C MET A 376 18.30 -28.59 -5.70
N GLY A 377 17.68 -28.31 -4.54
CA GLY A 377 18.09 -28.96 -3.29
C GLY A 377 17.90 -30.46 -3.49
N VAL A 378 19.02 -31.16 -3.41
CA VAL A 378 19.10 -32.62 -3.31
C VAL A 378 18.55 -33.04 -1.96
#